data_6d1155324f9407e76b08eb97cc2a0771
#
_entry.id   6d1155324f9407e76b08eb97cc2a0771
#
_cell.length_a   1.000
_cell.length_b   1.000
_cell.length_c   1.000
_cell.angle_alpha   90.00
_cell.angle_beta   90.00
_cell.angle_gamma   90.00
#
_symmetry.space_group_name_H-M   'P 1'
#
loop_
_entity.id
_entity.type
_entity.pdbx_description
1 polymer ?
#
loop_
_entity_poly.entity_id
_entity_poly.type
_entity_poly.pdbx_seq_one_letter_code
_entity_poly.pdbx_strand_id
1 'polypeptide(L)' 'MKRRELVMPNAIPKVMTLSEVSDYLNVSPVTIYRLLRRKQIPAFRLAGNWRFNVEDLALWMEGQYNKFEPGGSRKPE' A
#
# COMPACT_ATOMS: atom_id res chain seq x y z
N MET A 1 18.16 9.72 -21.82
CA MET A 1 17.59 9.63 -21.73
C MET A 1 16.84 9.64 -21.20
N LYS A 2 16.45 9.84 -21.06
CA LYS A 2 15.77 9.98 -20.60
C LYS A 2 14.74 9.55 -20.37
N ARG A 3 14.30 9.01 -19.97
CA ARG A 3 13.38 8.68 -19.68
C ARG A 3 12.71 9.24 -18.84
N ARG A 4 12.88 9.77 -18.14
CA ARG A 4 12.38 10.35 -17.25
C ARG A 4 11.70 11.43 -17.63
N GLU A 5 12.05 12.00 -18.46
CA GLU A 5 11.37 13.06 -18.86
C GLU A 5 10.02 12.74 -19.18
N LEU A 6 9.73 11.56 -19.29
CA LEU A 6 8.43 11.15 -19.50
C LEU A 6 7.61 11.15 -18.28
N VAL A 7 8.18 11.47 -17.16
CA VAL A 7 7.43 11.47 -15.94
C VAL A 7 6.46 12.60 -15.94
N MET A 8 5.20 12.33 -15.69
CA MET A 8 4.23 13.36 -15.62
C MET A 8 4.28 14.02 -14.31
N PRO A 9 4.06 15.31 -14.27
CA PRO A 9 4.13 16.00 -12.98
C PRO A 9 3.16 15.47 -11.96
N ASN A 10 2.05 14.95 -12.40
CA ASN A 10 1.07 14.45 -11.47
C ASN A 10 1.05 12.97 -11.35
N ALA A 11 2.06 12.31 -11.85
CA ALA A 11 2.08 10.88 -11.83
C ALA A 11 2.17 10.38 -10.41
N ILE A 12 1.47 9.30 -10.13
CA ILE A 12 1.57 8.65 -8.86
C ILE A 12 2.89 7.91 -8.80
N PRO A 13 3.65 8.05 -7.75
CA PRO A 13 4.92 7.32 -7.65
C PRO A 13 4.68 5.84 -7.68
N LYS A 14 5.57 5.11 -8.30
CA LYS A 14 5.46 3.69 -8.34
C LYS A 14 5.80 3.05 -7.01
N VAL A 15 6.61 3.68 -6.22
CA VAL A 15 7.07 3.14 -4.96
C VAL A 15 6.80 4.15 -3.88
N MET A 16 6.25 3.70 -2.78
CA MET A 16 5.92 4.57 -1.67
C MET A 16 6.67 4.15 -0.43
N THR A 17 6.95 5.11 0.43
CA THR A 17 7.50 4.84 1.75
C THR A 17 6.37 4.40 2.66
N LEU A 18 6.74 3.89 3.83
CA LEU A 18 5.74 3.49 4.81
C LEU A 18 4.87 4.66 5.22
N SER A 19 5.47 5.81 5.39
CA SER A 19 4.72 6.99 5.76
C SER A 19 3.72 7.37 4.68
N GLU A 20 4.15 7.28 3.43
CA GLU A 20 3.26 7.60 2.33
C GLU A 20 2.11 6.61 2.22
N VAL A 21 2.39 5.34 2.50
CA VAL A 21 1.34 4.34 2.44
C VAL A 21 0.34 4.56 3.56
N SER A 22 0.82 4.91 4.75
CA SER A 22 -0.10 5.14 5.84
C SER A 22 -1.03 6.31 5.52
N ASP A 23 -0.51 7.36 4.88
CA ASP A 23 -1.34 8.46 4.45
C ASP A 23 -2.29 8.04 3.34
N TYR A 24 -1.77 7.28 2.40
CA TYR A 24 -2.54 6.84 1.25
C TYR A 24 -3.72 5.98 1.68
N LEU A 25 -3.49 5.09 2.64
CA LEU A 25 -4.54 4.21 3.13
C LEU A 25 -5.31 4.82 4.28
N ASN A 26 -4.85 5.97 4.74
CA ASN A 26 -5.52 6.69 5.80
C ASN A 26 -5.57 5.88 7.09
N VAL A 27 -4.44 5.29 7.43
CA VAL A 27 -4.32 4.55 8.68
C VAL A 27 -3.02 4.99 9.35
N SER A 28 -2.86 4.65 10.59
CA SER A 28 -1.66 5.04 11.30
C SER A 28 -0.50 4.14 10.88
N PRO A 29 0.72 4.63 11.01
CA PRO A 29 1.88 3.78 10.71
C PRO A 29 1.92 2.52 11.55
N VAL A 30 1.39 2.57 12.76
CA VAL A 30 1.35 1.38 13.61
C VAL A 30 0.54 0.29 12.93
N THR A 31 -0.55 0.67 12.29
CA THR A 31 -1.36 -0.30 11.57
C THR A 31 -0.58 -0.94 10.44
N ILE A 32 0.22 -0.14 9.72
CA ILE A 32 1.02 -0.69 8.64
C ILE A 32 2.04 -1.67 9.19
N TYR A 33 2.70 -1.32 10.30
CA TYR A 33 3.67 -2.22 10.89
C TYR A 33 3.02 -3.52 11.34
N ARG A 34 1.81 -3.43 11.84
CA ARG A 34 1.10 -4.63 12.25
C ARG A 34 0.83 -5.53 11.05
N LEU A 35 0.41 -4.94 9.94
CA LEU A 35 0.16 -5.70 8.74
C LEU A 35 1.44 -6.32 8.21
N LEU A 36 2.53 -5.59 8.28
CA LEU A 36 3.82 -6.11 7.83
C LEU A 36 4.24 -7.29 8.68
N ARG A 37 4.06 -7.17 9.98
CA ARG A 37 4.46 -8.24 10.88
C ARG A 37 3.69 -9.51 10.61
N ARG A 38 2.44 -9.37 10.18
CA ARG A 38 1.61 -10.51 9.87
C ARG A 38 1.71 -10.92 8.41
N LYS A 39 2.55 -10.25 7.65
CA LYS A 39 2.71 -10.53 6.23
C LYS A 39 1.41 -10.43 5.48
N GLN A 40 0.64 -9.41 5.83
CA GLN A 40 -0.67 -9.21 5.24
C GLN A 40 -0.72 -8.03 4.30
N ILE A 41 0.40 -7.44 3.97
CA ILE A 41 0.44 -6.32 3.03
C ILE A 41 1.69 -6.50 2.19
N PRO A 42 1.59 -6.31 0.87
CA PRO A 42 2.76 -6.50 0.01
C PRO A 42 3.77 -5.37 0.22
N ALA A 43 5.01 -5.76 0.43
CA ALA A 43 6.06 -4.79 0.67
C ALA A 43 7.40 -5.43 0.41
N PHE A 44 8.42 -4.61 0.28
CA PHE A 44 9.76 -5.13 0.13
C PHE A 44 10.72 -4.20 0.85
N ARG A 45 11.91 -4.69 1.11
CA ARG A 45 12.91 -3.91 1.79
C ARG A 45 13.90 -3.36 0.79
N LEU A 46 14.18 -2.08 0.92
CA LEU A 46 15.16 -1.46 0.06
C LEU A 46 16.11 -0.69 0.95
N ALA A 47 17.36 -1.12 0.98
CA ALA A 47 18.36 -0.47 1.80
C ALA A 47 17.91 -0.36 3.26
N GLY A 48 17.28 -1.42 3.76
CA GLY A 48 16.89 -1.44 5.15
C GLY A 48 15.56 -0.77 5.46
N ASN A 49 14.94 -0.18 4.47
CA ASN A 49 13.67 0.50 4.70
C ASN A 49 12.55 -0.19 3.96
N TRP A 50 11.36 -0.13 4.51
CA TRP A 50 10.21 -0.71 3.84
C TRP A 50 9.79 0.16 2.67
N ARG A 51 9.43 -0.50 1.59
CA ARG A 51 8.90 0.20 0.42
C ARG A 51 7.73 -0.60 -0.11
N PHE A 52 6.83 0.08 -0.77
CA PHE A 52 5.59 -0.52 -1.24
C PHE A 52 5.38 -0.16 -2.71
N ASN A 53 5.08 -1.17 -3.49
CA ASN A 53 4.81 -0.95 -4.91
C ASN A 53 3.34 -0.57 -5.06
N VAL A 54 3.08 0.54 -5.73
CA VAL A 54 1.73 1.05 -5.83
C VAL A 54 0.80 0.08 -6.54
N GLU A 55 1.32 -0.58 -7.57
CA GLU A 55 0.48 -1.51 -8.30
C GLU A 55 0.14 -2.72 -7.45
N ASP A 56 1.11 -3.19 -6.67
CA ASP A 56 0.84 -4.31 -5.77
C ASP A 56 -0.18 -3.90 -4.72
N LEU A 57 -0.08 -2.68 -4.24
CA LEU A 57 -1.05 -2.21 -3.26
C LEU A 57 -2.45 -2.15 -3.86
N ALA A 58 -2.55 -1.73 -5.12
CA ALA A 58 -3.86 -1.66 -5.75
C ALA A 58 -4.49 -3.04 -5.83
N LEU A 59 -3.70 -4.03 -6.20
CA LEU A 59 -4.22 -5.39 -6.27
C LEU A 59 -4.58 -5.91 -4.89
N TRP A 60 -3.75 -5.59 -3.91
CA TRP A 60 -4.02 -6.01 -2.54
C TRP A 60 -5.32 -5.39 -2.03
N MET A 61 -5.53 -4.12 -2.36
CA MET A 61 -6.75 -3.45 -1.94
C MET A 61 -7.98 -4.07 -2.59
N GLU A 62 -7.84 -4.49 -3.83
CA GLU A 62 -8.94 -5.19 -4.47
C GLU A 62 -9.27 -6.47 -3.73
N GLY A 63 -8.24 -7.17 -3.27
CA GLY A 63 -8.45 -8.37 -2.50
C GLY A 63 -9.16 -8.11 -1.20
N GLN A 64 -8.82 -7.01 -0.54
CA GLN A 64 -9.50 -6.65 0.69
C GLN A 64 -10.95 -6.33 0.43
N TYR A 65 -11.21 -5.61 -0.65
CA TYR A 65 -12.56 -5.26 -1.00
C TYR A 65 -13.39 -6.50 -1.31
N ASN A 66 -12.77 -7.47 -1.97
CA ASN A 66 -13.48 -8.68 -2.33
C ASN A 66 -13.79 -9.56 -1.11
N LYS A 67 -13.10 -9.33 -0.02
CA LYS A 67 -13.39 -10.04 1.19
C LYS A 67 -14.55 -9.46 1.96
N PHE A 68 -15.02 -8.29 1.53
CA PHE A 68 -16.12 -7.64 2.19
C PHE A 68 -17.39 -8.45 1.93
N GLU A 69 -18.15 -8.69 2.95
CA GLU A 69 -19.38 -9.41 2.81
C GLU A 69 -20.52 -8.50 3.13
N PRO A 70 -21.24 -8.04 2.12
CA PRO A 70 -22.37 -7.17 2.41
C PRO A 70 -23.36 -7.97 3.23
N GLY A 71 -24.00 -7.33 4.06
CA GLY A 71 -24.89 -8.05 4.91
C GLY A 71 -24.37 -8.18 6.27
N GLY A 72 -23.22 -7.69 6.46
CA GLY A 72 -22.88 -7.42 7.76
C GLY A 72 -22.18 -8.37 8.58
N SER A 73 -21.67 -9.37 8.04
CA SER A 73 -20.93 -10.14 8.93
C SER A 73 -19.56 -9.60 9.14
N ARG A 74 -19.25 -8.40 8.64
CA ARG A 74 -18.00 -7.93 8.84
C ARG A 74 -17.70 -7.55 10.20
N LYS A 75 -16.58 -7.77 10.65
CA LYS A 75 -16.16 -7.36 11.91
C LYS A 75 -15.57 -6.06 11.87
N PRO A 76 -15.81 -5.22 12.82
CA PRO A 76 -15.15 -3.94 12.89
C PRO A 76 -13.70 -4.15 13.15
N GLU A 77 -12.94 -3.22 12.74
CA GLU A 77 -11.53 -3.35 12.95
C GLU A 77 -11.11 -2.84 14.23
#